data_ecc1bc15446e6f18c41ff17417d97fc6
#
_entry.id   ecc1bc15446e6f18c41ff17417d97fc6
#
_cell.length_a   1.000
_cell.length_b   1.000
_cell.length_c   1.000
_cell.angle_alpha   90.00
_cell.angle_beta   90.00
_cell.angle_gamma   90.00
#
_symmetry.space_group_name_H-M   'P 1'
#
loop_
_entity.id
_entity.type
_entity.pdbx_description
1 polymer ?
#
loop_
_entity_poly.entity_id
_entity_poly.type
_entity_poly.pdbx_seq_one_letter_code
_entity_poly.pdbx_strand_id
1 'polypeptide(L)'
;VSKKSTLFGGIMDKFYTVDINGYKTDLPILPLPGIHICFFNLHGNQELTEHCGKELAKLLPPCDVVITAESKGLQLAHVIARELGQHYYAVCRKSKKLYMQDGIQTSIKSITTGSVQTLYLSKHDADLMNGKRVAIIDDVVSTGGSLKGLEEIVKLAGGEIVAKAFVLAEGDAAKRDDIIFLQKIPVFVD
;
A
#
# COMPACT_ATOMS: atom_id res chain seq x y z
N VAL A 1 22.97 -34.28 -5.43
CA VAL A 1 22.74 -33.34 -4.35
C VAL A 1 21.23 -33.06 -4.28
N SER A 2 20.55 -33.73 -3.34
CA SER A 2 19.11 -33.59 -3.14
C SER A 2 18.81 -32.22 -2.54
N LYS A 3 18.11 -31.35 -3.29
CA LYS A 3 17.51 -30.14 -2.74
C LYS A 3 16.34 -30.56 -1.84
N LYS A 4 16.53 -30.48 -0.55
CA LYS A 4 15.41 -30.58 0.40
C LYS A 4 14.56 -29.32 0.21
N SER A 5 13.40 -29.45 -0.44
CA SER A 5 12.35 -28.44 -0.38
C SER A 5 11.79 -28.48 1.04
N THR A 6 12.01 -27.45 1.82
CA THR A 6 11.37 -27.30 3.12
C THR A 6 9.98 -26.71 2.89
N LEU A 7 8.94 -27.50 3.11
CA LEU A 7 7.59 -26.96 3.26
C LEU A 7 7.56 -26.12 4.54
N PHE A 8 7.22 -24.84 4.39
CA PHE A 8 6.87 -24.01 5.54
C PHE A 8 5.53 -24.50 6.06
N GLY A 9 5.57 -25.45 7.00
CA GLY A 9 4.39 -25.97 7.65
C GLY A 9 4.01 -25.11 8.84
N GLY A 10 3.01 -24.28 8.67
CA GLY A 10 2.24 -23.65 9.73
C GLY A 10 0.80 -23.62 9.25
N ILE A 11 -0.07 -24.37 9.91
CA ILE A 11 -1.47 -24.48 9.53
C ILE A 11 -2.10 -23.12 9.85
N MET A 12 -2.49 -22.36 8.82
CA MET A 12 -3.38 -21.22 8.97
C MET A 12 -4.82 -21.74 9.01
N ASP A 13 -5.25 -22.19 10.18
CA ASP A 13 -6.58 -22.80 10.38
C ASP A 13 -7.68 -21.77 10.67
N LYS A 14 -7.33 -20.48 10.79
CA LYS A 14 -8.27 -19.42 11.13
C LYS A 14 -8.30 -18.36 10.04
N PHE A 15 -9.52 -17.98 9.67
CA PHE A 15 -9.78 -16.96 8.66
C PHE A 15 -10.72 -15.89 9.21
N TYR A 16 -10.57 -14.69 8.71
CA TYR A 16 -11.52 -13.61 8.91
C TYR A 16 -12.15 -13.26 7.56
N THR A 17 -13.45 -13.43 7.44
CA THR A 17 -14.18 -13.06 6.22
C THR A 17 -14.45 -11.58 6.22
N VAL A 18 -14.02 -10.88 5.18
CA VAL A 18 -14.30 -9.47 4.93
C VAL A 18 -15.14 -9.31 3.67
N ASP A 19 -16.10 -8.40 3.72
CA ASP A 19 -16.89 -7.98 2.56
C ASP A 19 -16.39 -6.61 2.10
N ILE A 20 -15.69 -6.58 0.98
CA ILE A 20 -15.13 -5.36 0.40
C ILE A 20 -16.10 -4.86 -0.68
N ASN A 21 -17.08 -4.05 -0.29
CA ASN A 21 -18.09 -3.49 -1.19
C ASN A 21 -18.76 -4.55 -2.10
N GLY A 22 -19.18 -5.67 -1.51
CA GLY A 22 -19.85 -6.77 -2.22
C GLY A 22 -18.93 -7.90 -2.68
N TYR A 23 -17.61 -7.76 -2.55
CA TYR A 23 -16.67 -8.85 -2.80
C TYR A 23 -16.23 -9.48 -1.47
N LYS A 24 -16.70 -10.68 -1.21
CA LYS A 24 -16.34 -11.43 0.03
C LYS A 24 -15.07 -12.23 -0.20
N THR A 25 -14.14 -12.11 0.73
CA THR A 25 -12.89 -12.88 0.72
C THR A 25 -12.47 -13.27 2.13
N ASP A 26 -11.78 -14.40 2.27
CA ASP A 26 -11.27 -14.90 3.54
C ASP A 26 -9.79 -14.52 3.68
N LEU A 27 -9.49 -13.80 4.75
CA LEU A 27 -8.13 -13.38 5.11
C LEU A 27 -7.56 -14.35 6.13
N PRO A 28 -6.41 -14.99 5.85
CA PRO A 28 -5.71 -15.79 6.86
C PRO A 28 -5.35 -14.94 8.08
N ILE A 29 -5.55 -15.50 9.27
CA ILE A 29 -5.13 -14.85 10.52
C ILE A 29 -3.71 -15.32 10.86
N LEU A 30 -2.77 -14.37 10.89
CA LEU A 30 -1.36 -14.63 11.20
C LEU A 30 -1.04 -14.25 12.63
N PRO A 31 -0.43 -15.16 13.41
CA PRO A 31 0.06 -14.85 14.74
C PRO A 31 1.37 -14.03 14.66
N LEU A 32 1.41 -12.96 15.44
CA LEU A 32 2.59 -12.17 15.73
C LEU A 32 2.77 -12.10 17.26
N PRO A 33 3.93 -11.74 17.79
CA PRO A 33 4.12 -11.61 19.23
C PRO A 33 3.10 -10.64 19.86
N GLY A 34 2.18 -11.18 20.69
CA GLY A 34 1.16 -10.44 21.41
C GLY A 34 -0.08 -10.01 20.60
N ILE A 35 -0.12 -10.28 19.31
CA ILE A 35 -1.27 -9.93 18.45
C ILE A 35 -1.47 -10.95 17.32
N HIS A 36 -2.68 -10.92 16.73
CA HIS A 36 -2.96 -11.63 15.49
C HIS A 36 -3.51 -10.63 14.47
N ILE A 37 -3.03 -10.70 13.24
CA ILE A 37 -3.43 -9.80 12.14
C ILE A 37 -4.13 -10.57 11.03
N CYS A 38 -5.02 -9.88 10.30
CA CYS A 38 -5.59 -10.41 9.08
C CYS A 38 -4.63 -10.15 7.91
N PHE A 39 -4.18 -11.20 7.26
CA PHE A 39 -3.23 -11.07 6.15
C PHE A 39 -3.96 -10.82 4.83
N PHE A 40 -3.89 -9.60 4.33
CA PHE A 40 -4.41 -9.21 3.04
C PHE A 40 -3.31 -9.20 1.98
N ASN A 41 -3.57 -9.79 0.83
CA ASN A 41 -2.61 -9.85 -0.27
C ASN A 41 -3.34 -9.85 -1.62
N LEU A 42 -2.97 -8.89 -2.46
CA LEU A 42 -3.49 -8.78 -3.83
C LEU A 42 -2.62 -9.51 -4.88
N HIS A 43 -1.40 -9.97 -4.50
CA HIS A 43 -0.49 -10.60 -5.45
C HIS A 43 -1.11 -11.82 -6.13
N GLY A 44 -1.21 -11.75 -7.45
CA GLY A 44 -1.77 -12.82 -8.26
C GLY A 44 -3.30 -12.93 -8.26
N ASN A 45 -3.99 -12.18 -7.38
CA ASN A 45 -5.45 -12.16 -7.36
C ASN A 45 -5.98 -11.02 -8.25
N GLN A 46 -6.14 -11.31 -9.52
CA GLN A 46 -6.57 -10.33 -10.51
C GLN A 46 -8.00 -9.81 -10.23
N GLU A 47 -8.93 -10.72 -9.96
CA GLU A 47 -10.35 -10.38 -9.77
C GLU A 47 -10.54 -9.43 -8.58
N LEU A 48 -9.94 -9.75 -7.44
CA LEU A 48 -9.99 -8.90 -6.25
C LEU A 48 -9.28 -7.56 -6.48
N THR A 49 -8.15 -7.56 -7.19
CA THR A 49 -7.41 -6.34 -7.52
C THR A 49 -8.24 -5.40 -8.40
N GLU A 50 -8.88 -5.94 -9.44
CA GLU A 50 -9.78 -5.17 -10.32
C GLU A 50 -10.95 -4.57 -9.54
N HIS A 51 -11.59 -5.39 -8.69
CA HIS A 51 -12.69 -4.93 -7.86
C HIS A 51 -12.25 -3.79 -6.92
N CYS A 52 -11.22 -3.99 -6.13
CA CYS A 52 -10.72 -3.00 -5.18
C CYS A 52 -10.26 -1.70 -5.87
N GLY A 53 -9.55 -1.82 -6.99
CA GLY A 53 -9.06 -0.66 -7.74
C GLY A 53 -10.20 0.19 -8.31
N LYS A 54 -11.23 -0.44 -8.87
CA LYS A 54 -12.42 0.26 -9.38
C LYS A 54 -13.21 0.93 -8.26
N GLU A 55 -13.40 0.25 -7.12
CA GLU A 55 -14.11 0.82 -5.99
C GLU A 55 -13.34 2.01 -5.38
N LEU A 56 -12.02 1.92 -5.21
CA LEU A 56 -11.22 3.05 -4.73
C LEU A 56 -11.20 4.22 -5.71
N ALA A 57 -11.09 3.96 -7.02
CA ALA A 57 -11.08 5.02 -8.02
C ALA A 57 -12.32 5.91 -7.96
N LYS A 58 -13.49 5.33 -7.64
CA LYS A 58 -14.75 6.08 -7.48
C LYS A 58 -14.75 7.06 -6.30
N LEU A 59 -13.93 6.80 -5.28
CA LEU A 59 -13.88 7.58 -4.05
C LEU A 59 -12.79 8.66 -4.07
N LEU A 60 -11.85 8.60 -5.01
CA LEU A 60 -10.76 9.55 -5.10
C LEU A 60 -11.25 10.93 -5.59
N PRO A 61 -10.78 12.02 -4.98
CA PRO A 61 -10.97 13.34 -5.54
C PRO A 61 -10.18 13.47 -6.85
N PRO A 62 -10.43 14.51 -7.66
CA PRO A 62 -9.64 14.78 -8.83
C PRO A 62 -8.15 14.83 -8.50
N CYS A 63 -7.36 13.96 -9.12
CA CYS A 63 -5.91 13.89 -8.97
C CYS A 63 -5.24 13.65 -10.32
N ASP A 64 -3.99 14.08 -10.43
CA ASP A 64 -3.24 14.04 -11.69
C ASP A 64 -2.36 12.79 -11.78
N VAL A 65 -1.90 12.30 -10.62
CA VAL A 65 -0.98 11.16 -10.51
C VAL A 65 -1.29 10.37 -9.25
N VAL A 66 -1.22 9.05 -9.31
CA VAL A 66 -1.21 8.18 -8.14
C VAL A 66 0.21 7.70 -7.85
N ILE A 67 0.53 7.50 -6.57
CA ILE A 67 1.80 6.96 -6.11
C ILE A 67 1.58 5.80 -5.16
N THR A 68 2.42 4.79 -5.25
CA THR A 68 2.47 3.66 -4.32
C THR A 68 3.91 3.27 -4.00
N ALA A 69 4.09 2.41 -3.01
CA ALA A 69 5.37 1.76 -2.73
C ALA A 69 5.36 0.29 -3.18
N GLU A 70 6.52 -0.22 -3.64
CA GLU A 70 6.65 -1.65 -3.88
C GLU A 70 6.47 -2.44 -2.58
N SER A 71 5.89 -3.66 -2.60
CA SER A 71 5.44 -4.35 -3.80
C SER A 71 3.91 -4.51 -3.84
N LYS A 72 3.20 -4.50 -2.69
CA LYS A 72 1.81 -4.93 -2.57
C LYS A 72 0.78 -3.96 -3.15
N GLY A 73 1.13 -2.68 -3.27
CA GLY A 73 0.28 -1.66 -3.88
C GLY A 73 0.40 -1.54 -5.40
N LEU A 74 1.36 -2.19 -6.04
CA LEU A 74 1.68 -1.98 -7.46
C LEU A 74 0.49 -2.28 -8.39
N GLN A 75 -0.09 -3.45 -8.29
CA GLN A 75 -1.20 -3.85 -9.14
C GLN A 75 -2.47 -3.01 -8.87
N LEU A 76 -2.67 -2.60 -7.61
CA LEU A 76 -3.77 -1.71 -7.24
C LEU A 76 -3.61 -0.33 -7.88
N ALA A 77 -2.43 0.27 -7.79
CA ALA A 77 -2.12 1.55 -8.42
C ALA A 77 -2.27 1.49 -9.95
N HIS A 78 -1.89 0.37 -10.57
CA HIS A 78 -2.09 0.15 -12.01
C HIS A 78 -3.56 0.22 -12.40
N VAL A 79 -4.43 -0.49 -11.68
CA VAL A 79 -5.88 -0.47 -11.95
C VAL A 79 -6.45 0.93 -11.73
N ILE A 80 -6.11 1.59 -10.62
CA ILE A 80 -6.61 2.93 -10.31
C ILE A 80 -6.16 3.95 -11.35
N ALA A 81 -4.88 3.96 -11.74
CA ALA A 81 -4.37 4.86 -12.77
C ALA A 81 -5.11 4.68 -14.10
N ARG A 82 -5.37 3.43 -14.50
CA ARG A 82 -6.17 3.11 -15.70
C ARG A 82 -7.60 3.66 -15.58
N GLU A 83 -8.29 3.42 -14.47
CA GLU A 83 -9.68 3.91 -14.26
C GLU A 83 -9.75 5.45 -14.27
N LEU A 84 -8.70 6.12 -13.83
CA LEU A 84 -8.58 7.59 -13.84
C LEU A 84 -8.06 8.15 -15.18
N GLY A 85 -7.75 7.29 -16.17
CA GLY A 85 -7.20 7.71 -17.47
C GLY A 85 -5.77 8.26 -17.39
N GLN A 86 -5.02 7.91 -16.34
CA GLN A 86 -3.64 8.33 -16.18
C GLN A 86 -2.70 7.42 -16.98
N HIS A 87 -1.72 8.00 -17.68
CA HIS A 87 -0.75 7.22 -18.48
C HIS A 87 0.39 6.63 -17.64
N TYR A 88 0.67 7.21 -16.48
CA TYR A 88 1.73 6.81 -15.57
C TYR A 88 1.24 6.86 -14.13
N TYR A 89 1.88 6.07 -13.28
CA TYR A 89 1.80 6.18 -11.83
C TYR A 89 3.20 6.09 -11.24
N ALA A 90 3.45 6.79 -10.15
CA ALA A 90 4.75 6.83 -9.51
C ALA A 90 4.95 5.63 -8.57
N VAL A 91 6.17 5.09 -8.51
CA VAL A 91 6.51 3.94 -7.70
C VAL A 91 7.72 4.20 -6.81
N CYS A 92 7.50 4.22 -5.50
CA CYS A 92 8.59 4.20 -4.53
C CYS A 92 9.19 2.80 -4.41
N ARG A 93 10.53 2.76 -4.41
CA ARG A 93 11.30 1.52 -4.23
C ARG A 93 11.90 1.47 -2.83
N LYS A 94 12.05 0.25 -2.28
CA LYS A 94 12.70 0.00 -0.99
C LYS A 94 14.21 -0.17 -1.10
N SER A 95 14.73 -0.20 -2.31
CA SER A 95 16.16 -0.23 -2.60
C SER A 95 16.49 0.63 -3.82
N LYS A 96 17.62 1.35 -3.77
CA LYS A 96 18.11 2.15 -4.90
C LYS A 96 18.45 1.24 -6.08
N LYS A 97 17.96 1.57 -7.27
CA LYS A 97 18.27 0.88 -8.51
C LYS A 97 19.24 1.71 -9.36
N LEU A 98 19.94 1.06 -10.29
CA LEU A 98 20.97 1.71 -11.11
C LEU A 98 20.44 2.92 -11.90
N TYR A 99 19.19 2.87 -12.34
CA TYR A 99 18.54 3.97 -13.09
C TYR A 99 18.09 5.16 -12.22
N MET A 100 18.19 5.05 -10.89
CA MET A 100 17.73 6.08 -9.94
C MET A 100 18.88 7.01 -9.50
N GLN A 101 19.71 7.47 -10.44
CA GLN A 101 20.91 8.26 -10.11
C GLN A 101 20.57 9.63 -9.52
N ASP A 102 19.62 10.34 -10.14
CA ASP A 102 19.21 11.71 -9.77
C ASP A 102 17.84 11.73 -9.07
N GLY A 103 17.48 10.64 -8.42
CA GLY A 103 16.20 10.49 -7.73
C GLY A 103 16.18 11.11 -6.34
N ILE A 104 15.02 11.01 -5.71
CA ILE A 104 14.76 11.45 -4.34
C ILE A 104 14.81 10.24 -3.43
N GLN A 105 15.26 10.45 -2.19
CA GLN A 105 15.17 9.45 -1.13
C GLN A 105 14.72 10.07 0.19
N THR A 106 14.04 9.29 1.01
CA THR A 106 13.76 9.62 2.41
C THR A 106 13.93 8.40 3.28
N SER A 107 14.29 8.61 4.54
CA SER A 107 14.46 7.54 5.52
C SER A 107 13.55 7.78 6.71
N ILE A 108 12.72 6.79 7.02
CA ILE A 108 11.79 6.84 8.14
C ILE A 108 12.15 5.76 9.15
N LYS A 109 12.27 6.17 10.40
CA LYS A 109 12.48 5.25 11.50
C LYS A 109 11.12 4.70 11.97
N SER A 110 10.97 3.39 11.93
CA SER A 110 9.80 2.73 12.50
C SER A 110 9.76 2.93 14.01
N ILE A 111 8.63 3.41 14.50
CA ILE A 111 8.41 3.61 15.94
C ILE A 111 8.32 2.26 16.66
N THR A 112 7.78 1.25 16.01
CA THR A 112 7.52 -0.08 16.60
C THR A 112 8.74 -0.99 16.61
N THR A 113 9.56 -0.96 15.56
CA THR A 113 10.70 -1.88 15.40
C THR A 113 12.05 -1.18 15.55
N GLY A 114 12.08 0.15 15.58
CA GLY A 114 13.32 0.93 15.58
C GLY A 114 14.12 0.84 14.28
N SER A 115 13.67 0.03 13.31
CA SER A 115 14.31 -0.13 12.00
C SER A 115 14.14 1.12 11.15
N VAL A 116 15.17 1.44 10.37
CA VAL A 116 15.12 2.52 9.38
C VAL A 116 14.72 1.94 8.04
N GLN A 117 13.63 2.43 7.48
CA GLN A 117 13.23 2.11 6.12
C GLN A 117 13.53 3.31 5.21
N THR A 118 14.28 3.07 4.14
CA THR A 118 14.55 4.09 3.13
C THR A 118 13.68 3.83 1.91
N LEU A 119 13.03 4.88 1.42
CA LEU A 119 12.28 4.90 0.18
C LEU A 119 13.05 5.71 -0.87
N TYR A 120 13.02 5.22 -2.09
CA TYR A 120 13.68 5.80 -3.25
C TYR A 120 12.66 6.08 -4.35
N LEU A 121 12.75 7.23 -4.98
CA LEU A 121 11.92 7.63 -6.11
C LEU A 121 12.81 8.03 -7.27
N SER A 122 12.49 7.57 -8.49
CA SER A 122 13.23 7.99 -9.68
C SER A 122 13.00 9.48 -9.98
N LYS A 123 13.95 10.10 -10.69
CA LYS A 123 13.74 11.48 -11.17
C LYS A 123 12.51 11.60 -12.08
N HIS A 124 12.30 10.63 -12.95
CA HIS A 124 11.11 10.56 -13.81
C HIS A 124 9.82 10.65 -12.99
N ASP A 125 9.69 9.84 -11.94
CA ASP A 125 8.47 9.81 -11.11
C ASP A 125 8.34 11.09 -10.26
N ALA A 126 9.45 11.66 -9.82
CA ALA A 126 9.45 12.94 -9.13
C ALA A 126 8.95 14.07 -10.03
N ASP A 127 9.42 14.11 -11.28
CA ASP A 127 8.99 15.09 -12.27
C ASP A 127 7.50 14.94 -12.62
N LEU A 128 6.96 13.73 -12.63
CA LEU A 128 5.52 13.47 -12.83
C LEU A 128 4.65 14.12 -11.75
N MET A 129 5.17 14.22 -10.53
CA MET A 129 4.41 14.73 -9.37
C MET A 129 4.63 16.22 -9.10
N ASN A 130 5.68 16.81 -9.63
CA ASN A 130 6.02 18.21 -9.36
C ASN A 130 4.90 19.17 -9.79
N GLY A 131 4.34 19.90 -8.82
CA GLY A 131 3.22 20.81 -9.03
C GLY A 131 1.90 20.14 -9.38
N LYS A 132 1.77 18.82 -9.10
CA LYS A 132 0.58 18.02 -9.41
C LYS A 132 -0.16 17.61 -8.16
N ARG A 133 -1.47 17.32 -8.33
CA ARG A 133 -2.32 16.70 -7.29
C ARG A 133 -2.05 15.20 -7.27
N VAL A 134 -1.59 14.71 -6.12
CA VAL A 134 -1.13 13.34 -5.95
C VAL A 134 -2.03 12.59 -4.98
N ALA A 135 -2.48 11.39 -5.36
CA ALA A 135 -3.13 10.45 -4.47
C ALA A 135 -2.17 9.33 -4.08
N ILE A 136 -2.00 9.11 -2.78
CA ILE A 136 -1.22 8.00 -2.22
C ILE A 136 -2.10 6.78 -2.14
N ILE A 137 -1.64 5.65 -2.70
CA ILE A 137 -2.40 4.39 -2.77
C ILE A 137 -1.57 3.27 -2.15
N ASP A 138 -2.19 2.46 -1.28
CA ASP A 138 -1.62 1.19 -0.82
C ASP A 138 -2.73 0.17 -0.51
N ASP A 139 -2.35 -1.08 -0.27
CA ASP A 139 -3.31 -2.16 0.02
C ASP A 139 -3.91 -2.03 1.44
N VAL A 140 -3.09 -1.89 2.47
CA VAL A 140 -3.50 -1.81 3.87
C VAL A 140 -2.77 -0.69 4.60
N VAL A 141 -3.52 0.08 5.40
CA VAL A 141 -2.93 0.99 6.38
C VAL A 141 -3.13 0.45 7.79
N SER A 142 -2.05 0.39 8.56
CA SER A 142 -2.04 -0.02 9.97
C SER A 142 -1.46 1.08 10.85
N THR A 143 -0.19 1.01 11.22
CA THR A 143 0.47 2.03 12.05
C THR A 143 0.76 3.34 11.32
N GLY A 144 0.70 3.34 9.99
CA GLY A 144 0.95 4.52 9.16
C GLY A 144 2.42 4.83 8.91
N GLY A 145 3.34 3.93 9.26
CA GLY A 145 4.78 4.13 9.02
C GLY A 145 5.13 4.25 7.53
N SER A 146 4.63 3.32 6.70
CA SER A 146 4.82 3.38 5.24
C SER A 146 4.16 4.61 4.63
N LEU A 147 2.98 5.00 5.12
CA LEU A 147 2.27 6.19 4.67
C LEU A 147 3.08 7.46 4.90
N LYS A 148 3.71 7.64 6.08
CA LYS A 148 4.57 8.78 6.36
C LYS A 148 5.73 8.90 5.38
N GLY A 149 6.31 7.76 4.97
CA GLY A 149 7.35 7.74 3.94
C GLY A 149 6.88 8.24 2.59
N LEU A 150 5.73 7.80 2.17
CA LEU A 150 5.13 8.24 0.91
C LEU A 150 4.73 9.74 0.98
N GLU A 151 4.18 10.21 2.09
CA GLU A 151 3.87 11.62 2.29
C GLU A 151 5.11 12.50 2.15
N GLU A 152 6.22 12.09 2.74
CA GLU A 152 7.48 12.82 2.66
C GLU A 152 8.05 12.83 1.23
N ILE A 153 8.02 11.69 0.54
CA ILE A 153 8.44 11.59 -0.86
C ILE A 153 7.63 12.53 -1.78
N VAL A 154 6.30 12.57 -1.62
CA VAL A 154 5.45 13.46 -2.42
C VAL A 154 5.80 14.93 -2.18
N LYS A 155 6.02 15.31 -0.91
CA LYS A 155 6.44 16.69 -0.55
C LYS A 155 7.80 17.04 -1.16
N LEU A 156 8.78 16.16 -1.05
CA LEU A 156 10.11 16.35 -1.64
C LEU A 156 10.06 16.47 -3.18
N ALA A 157 9.14 15.76 -3.82
CA ALA A 157 8.91 15.86 -5.26
C ALA A 157 8.14 17.14 -5.68
N GLY A 158 7.64 17.92 -4.71
CA GLY A 158 6.85 19.13 -5.00
C GLY A 158 5.39 18.84 -5.37
N GLY A 159 4.86 17.68 -5.02
CA GLY A 159 3.47 17.30 -5.24
C GLY A 159 2.55 17.78 -4.11
N GLU A 160 1.27 17.98 -4.42
CA GLU A 160 0.20 18.26 -3.47
C GLU A 160 -0.56 16.96 -3.16
N ILE A 161 -0.56 16.50 -1.90
CA ILE A 161 -1.30 15.32 -1.48
C ILE A 161 -2.78 15.67 -1.37
N VAL A 162 -3.62 15.12 -2.26
CA VAL A 162 -5.07 15.36 -2.26
C VAL A 162 -5.86 14.17 -1.71
N ALA A 163 -5.27 12.98 -1.64
CA ALA A 163 -5.89 11.80 -1.05
C ALA A 163 -4.84 10.79 -0.58
N LYS A 164 -5.22 9.99 0.40
CA LYS A 164 -4.50 8.85 0.92
C LYS A 164 -5.51 7.70 1.00
N ALA A 165 -5.41 6.72 0.10
CA ALA A 165 -6.45 5.71 -0.10
C ALA A 165 -5.91 4.29 -0.01
N PHE A 166 -6.67 3.44 0.66
CA PHE A 166 -6.31 2.06 1.00
C PHE A 166 -7.49 1.13 0.74
N VAL A 167 -7.22 -0.12 0.43
CA VAL A 167 -8.30 -1.11 0.39
C VAL A 167 -8.82 -1.35 1.81
N LEU A 168 -7.92 -1.59 2.75
CA LEU A 168 -8.28 -1.90 4.13
C LEU A 168 -7.58 -0.96 5.13
N ALA A 169 -8.31 -0.61 6.19
CA ALA A 169 -7.75 0.04 7.36
C ALA A 169 -7.76 -0.94 8.55
N GLU A 170 -6.59 -1.20 9.12
CA GLU A 170 -6.40 -2.17 10.19
C GLU A 170 -6.40 -1.50 11.57
N GLY A 171 -7.22 -2.03 12.47
CA GLY A 171 -7.27 -1.60 13.87
C GLY A 171 -7.58 -0.10 14.02
N ASP A 172 -6.71 0.61 14.73
CA ASP A 172 -6.90 2.05 15.02
C ASP A 172 -6.77 2.95 13.77
N ALA A 173 -6.17 2.47 12.69
CA ALA A 173 -6.15 3.22 11.43
C ALA A 173 -7.56 3.50 10.90
N ALA A 174 -8.53 2.63 11.20
CA ALA A 174 -9.92 2.82 10.80
C ALA A 174 -10.64 3.99 11.52
N LYS A 175 -10.00 4.61 12.52
CA LYS A 175 -10.51 5.80 13.23
C LYS A 175 -10.00 7.11 12.62
N ARG A 176 -9.11 7.04 11.63
CA ARG A 176 -8.55 8.24 10.97
C ARG A 176 -9.57 8.85 10.03
N ASP A 177 -9.66 10.16 10.05
CA ASP A 177 -10.52 10.98 9.19
C ASP A 177 -9.78 11.57 7.98
N ASP A 178 -8.47 11.41 7.94
CA ASP A 178 -7.59 11.93 6.87
C ASP A 178 -7.25 10.90 5.78
N ILE A 179 -7.91 9.72 5.79
CA ILE A 179 -7.71 8.65 4.83
C ILE A 179 -9.03 8.16 4.21
N ILE A 180 -8.94 7.57 3.04
CA ILE A 180 -10.04 6.86 2.37
C ILE A 180 -9.75 5.36 2.45
N PHE A 181 -10.72 4.53 2.77
CA PHE A 181 -10.59 3.08 2.71
C PHE A 181 -11.92 2.41 2.41
N LEU A 182 -11.88 1.21 1.84
CA LEU A 182 -13.10 0.47 1.48
C LEU A 182 -13.69 -0.26 2.67
N GLN A 183 -12.84 -0.90 3.50
CA GLN A 183 -13.31 -1.65 4.65
C GLN A 183 -12.28 -1.67 5.77
N LYS A 184 -12.76 -1.84 7.00
CA LYS A 184 -11.92 -2.03 8.19
C LYS A 184 -11.71 -3.51 8.49
N ILE A 185 -10.54 -3.84 9.02
CA ILE A 185 -10.22 -5.16 9.54
C ILE A 185 -9.72 -5.09 10.98
N PRO A 186 -10.00 -6.11 11.81
CA PRO A 186 -9.56 -6.12 13.20
C PRO A 186 -8.09 -6.46 13.35
N VAL A 187 -7.55 -6.09 14.50
CA VAL A 187 -6.36 -6.70 15.11
C VAL A 187 -6.86 -7.42 16.35
N PHE A 188 -6.45 -8.66 16.54
CA PHE A 188 -6.79 -9.43 17.72
C PHE A 188 -5.62 -9.36 18.70
N VAL A 189 -5.89 -9.03 19.95
CA VAL A 189 -4.90 -8.98 21.04
C VAL A 189 -5.05 -10.27 21.85
N ASP A 190 -3.92 -10.89 22.26
CA ASP A 190 -3.89 -12.11 23.08
C ASP A 190 -4.43 -11.86 24.50
#